data_1246387f3a032a88dac6fb92e7d663a7
#
_entry.id   1246387f3a032a88dac6fb92e7d663a7
#
_cell.length_a   1.000
_cell.length_b   1.000
_cell.length_c   1.000
_cell.angle_alpha   90.00
_cell.angle_beta   90.00
_cell.angle_gamma   90.00
#
_symmetry.space_group_name_H-M   'P 1'
#
loop_
_entity.id
_entity.type
_entity.pdbx_description
1 polymer ?
#
loop_
_entity_poly.entity_id
_entity_poly.type
_entity_poly.pdbx_seq_one_letter_code
_entity_poly.pdbx_strand_id
1 'polypeptide(L)'
;MKFDALFFDMDGTLVENGKLMPAAFQKGFANQGLKIETEPWKASGCTDWEVMDRYLAEFPELSHEQKEALKEKIAPDVKKIVIEQVRTQGLKAEPGAPQLIQKLVELGITPGLLTGNMEDIVGPKLEAAGMKREDFPYGGFGDHCPKRVDAANKALRSAEAWFGHPIDPTRALIIGDTPNDIACARAVGAAVLAVPTGRFSMEDLLQHKPDFLLKDLSDPNVFLEVIGYGS
;
A
#
# COMPACT_ATOMS: atom_id res chain seq x y z
N MET A 1 -9.15 22.13 5.38
CA MET A 1 -8.31 21.18 4.62
C MET A 1 -8.73 21.16 3.15
N LYS A 2 -7.77 20.97 2.26
CA LYS A 2 -8.01 20.79 0.81
C LYS A 2 -8.62 19.42 0.48
N PHE A 3 -8.33 18.42 1.30
CA PHE A 3 -8.72 17.03 1.08
C PHE A 3 -9.64 16.52 2.17
N ASP A 4 -10.61 15.69 1.79
CA ASP A 4 -11.59 15.08 2.70
C ASP A 4 -11.12 13.67 3.13
N ALA A 5 -10.31 13.00 2.29
CA ALA A 5 -9.77 11.69 2.58
C ALA A 5 -8.26 11.63 2.25
N LEU A 6 -7.49 11.01 3.13
CA LEU A 6 -6.05 10.77 2.98
C LEU A 6 -5.82 9.25 2.92
N PHE A 7 -5.08 8.77 1.92
CA PHE A 7 -4.77 7.35 1.74
C PHE A 7 -3.27 7.15 1.68
N PHE A 8 -2.71 6.51 2.68
CA PHE A 8 -1.30 6.17 2.73
C PHE A 8 -1.04 4.78 2.13
N ASP A 9 -0.06 4.67 1.25
CA ASP A 9 0.54 3.38 0.95
C ASP A 9 1.35 2.86 2.14
N MET A 10 1.74 1.59 2.11
CA MET A 10 2.47 0.97 3.20
C MET A 10 3.96 0.81 2.89
N ASP A 11 4.29 -0.10 1.97
CA ASP A 11 5.67 -0.55 1.74
C ASP A 11 6.49 0.49 1.00
N GLY A 12 7.40 1.17 1.67
CA GLY A 12 8.19 2.29 1.16
C GLY A 12 7.60 3.67 1.48
N THR A 13 6.42 3.70 2.13
CA THR A 13 5.77 4.95 2.55
C THR A 13 5.60 5.03 4.06
N LEU A 14 4.96 4.04 4.68
CA LEU A 14 4.80 3.94 6.14
C LEU A 14 5.83 3.00 6.78
N VAL A 15 6.17 1.92 6.10
CA VAL A 15 7.09 0.87 6.55
C VAL A 15 8.16 0.59 5.52
N GLU A 16 9.37 0.20 5.97
CA GLU A 16 10.48 -0.13 5.07
C GLU A 16 10.08 -1.19 4.03
N ASN A 17 10.39 -0.91 2.76
CA ASN A 17 10.22 -1.85 1.66
C ASN A 17 11.37 -2.85 1.64
N GLY A 18 11.18 -4.00 2.30
CA GLY A 18 12.20 -5.04 2.44
C GLY A 18 12.01 -6.24 1.51
N LYS A 19 12.77 -7.31 1.82
CA LYS A 19 12.69 -8.61 1.11
C LYS A 19 11.59 -9.53 1.66
N LEU A 20 10.74 -9.04 2.57
CA LEU A 20 9.73 -9.80 3.29
C LEU A 20 8.71 -10.42 2.34
N MET A 21 8.03 -9.61 1.54
CA MET A 21 6.99 -10.07 0.61
C MET A 21 7.54 -11.04 -0.46
N PRO A 22 8.67 -10.73 -1.15
CA PRO A 22 9.27 -11.67 -2.08
C PRO A 22 9.56 -13.05 -1.50
N ALA A 23 10.14 -13.11 -0.31
CA ALA A 23 10.46 -14.38 0.36
C ALA A 23 9.18 -15.16 0.76
N ALA A 24 8.14 -14.43 1.21
CA ALA A 24 6.86 -15.03 1.56
C ALA A 24 6.17 -15.64 0.34
N PHE A 25 6.15 -14.95 -0.80
CA PHE A 25 5.62 -15.49 -2.05
C PHE A 25 6.38 -16.74 -2.51
N GLN A 26 7.73 -16.69 -2.57
CA GLN A 26 8.54 -17.85 -2.94
C GLN A 26 8.18 -19.08 -2.08
N LYS A 27 8.05 -18.90 -0.77
CA LYS A 27 7.70 -19.99 0.15
C LYS A 27 6.24 -20.44 -0.01
N GLY A 28 5.30 -19.52 -0.19
CA GLY A 28 3.88 -19.83 -0.43
C GLY A 28 3.67 -20.63 -1.71
N PHE A 29 4.34 -20.27 -2.80
CA PHE A 29 4.33 -21.04 -4.05
C PHE A 29 4.98 -22.41 -3.89
N ALA A 30 6.15 -22.48 -3.20
CA ALA A 30 6.82 -23.74 -2.93
C ALA A 30 5.97 -24.72 -2.11
N ASN A 31 5.16 -24.24 -1.17
CA ASN A 31 4.20 -25.06 -0.41
C ASN A 31 3.14 -25.72 -1.31
N GLN A 32 2.85 -25.13 -2.48
CA GLN A 32 1.96 -25.70 -3.50
C GLN A 32 2.71 -26.50 -4.57
N GLY A 33 4.01 -26.77 -4.36
CA GLY A 33 4.86 -27.52 -5.31
C GLY A 33 5.28 -26.71 -6.54
N LEU A 34 5.12 -25.39 -6.53
CA LEU A 34 5.49 -24.49 -7.63
C LEU A 34 6.80 -23.75 -7.31
N LYS A 35 7.74 -23.78 -8.24
CA LYS A 35 8.99 -23.01 -8.15
C LYS A 35 8.88 -21.80 -9.07
N ILE A 36 8.88 -20.60 -8.50
CA ILE A 36 8.89 -19.34 -9.25
C ILE A 36 10.33 -18.86 -9.45
N GLU A 37 10.63 -18.33 -10.63
CA GLU A 37 11.98 -17.88 -11.00
C GLU A 37 12.04 -16.36 -11.26
N THR A 38 10.91 -15.74 -11.54
CA THR A 38 10.82 -14.28 -11.81
C THR A 38 11.22 -13.47 -10.58
N GLU A 39 12.04 -12.44 -10.82
CA GLU A 39 12.42 -11.52 -9.76
C GLU A 39 11.26 -10.59 -9.36
N PRO A 40 10.93 -10.53 -8.07
CA PRO A 40 9.74 -9.84 -7.55
C PRO A 40 9.80 -8.31 -7.61
N TRP A 41 10.98 -7.72 -7.81
CA TRP A 41 11.15 -6.25 -7.78
C TRP A 41 10.38 -5.49 -8.89
N LYS A 42 10.02 -6.17 -9.98
CA LYS A 42 9.21 -5.61 -11.07
C LYS A 42 7.73 -5.39 -10.67
N ALA A 43 7.33 -5.85 -9.49
CA ALA A 43 5.98 -5.77 -8.97
C ALA A 43 5.78 -4.63 -7.94
N SER A 44 6.75 -3.71 -7.79
CA SER A 44 6.64 -2.60 -6.83
C SER A 44 5.38 -1.76 -7.10
N GLY A 45 4.57 -1.56 -6.07
CA GLY A 45 3.30 -0.85 -6.16
C GLY A 45 2.15 -1.64 -6.79
N CYS A 46 2.31 -2.94 -7.09
CA CYS A 46 1.23 -3.84 -7.48
C CYS A 46 0.46 -4.34 -6.25
N THR A 47 -0.72 -4.92 -6.48
CA THR A 47 -1.42 -5.67 -5.43
C THR A 47 -0.79 -7.05 -5.27
N ASP A 48 -0.92 -7.64 -4.07
CA ASP A 48 -0.47 -9.02 -3.82
C ASP A 48 -1.17 -10.02 -4.75
N TRP A 49 -2.43 -9.75 -5.13
CA TRP A 49 -3.19 -10.54 -6.08
C TRP A 49 -2.62 -10.46 -7.49
N GLU A 50 -2.25 -9.26 -7.95
CA GLU A 50 -1.56 -9.05 -9.23
C GLU A 50 -0.16 -9.69 -9.23
N VAL A 51 0.55 -9.63 -8.11
CA VAL A 51 1.86 -10.29 -7.96
C VAL A 51 1.72 -11.80 -8.15
N MET A 52 0.70 -12.42 -7.56
CA MET A 52 0.43 -13.85 -7.76
C MET A 52 0.11 -14.16 -9.23
N ASP A 53 -0.67 -13.30 -9.93
CA ASP A 53 -0.93 -13.48 -11.36
C ASP A 53 0.34 -13.45 -12.20
N ARG A 54 1.27 -12.55 -11.88
CA ARG A 54 2.57 -12.45 -12.57
C ARG A 54 3.42 -13.70 -12.37
N TYR A 55 3.44 -14.26 -11.17
CA TYR A 55 4.14 -15.52 -10.90
C TYR A 55 3.46 -16.71 -11.59
N LEU A 56 2.13 -16.75 -11.60
CA LEU A 56 1.36 -17.82 -12.27
C LEU A 56 1.44 -17.74 -13.79
N ALA A 57 1.91 -16.62 -14.37
CA ALA A 57 2.21 -16.53 -15.79
C ALA A 57 3.39 -17.42 -16.21
N GLU A 58 4.26 -17.82 -15.27
CA GLU A 58 5.36 -18.79 -15.52
C GLU A 58 4.86 -20.21 -15.80
N PHE A 59 3.57 -20.49 -15.53
CA PHE A 59 2.93 -21.80 -15.67
C PHE A 59 1.83 -21.73 -16.76
N PRO A 60 2.20 -21.69 -18.06
CA PRO A 60 1.25 -21.56 -19.16
C PRO A 60 0.35 -22.79 -19.33
N GLU A 61 0.75 -23.95 -18.80
CA GLU A 61 -0.05 -25.19 -18.81
C GLU A 61 -1.27 -25.15 -17.87
N LEU A 62 -1.30 -24.22 -16.90
CA LEU A 62 -2.43 -24.07 -15.99
C LEU A 62 -3.54 -23.23 -16.62
N SER A 63 -4.77 -23.73 -16.54
CA SER A 63 -5.95 -22.96 -16.95
C SER A 63 -6.17 -21.75 -16.03
N HIS A 64 -6.95 -20.77 -16.48
CA HIS A 64 -7.33 -19.61 -15.66
C HIS A 64 -7.99 -20.05 -14.33
N GLU A 65 -8.92 -21.00 -14.37
CA GLU A 65 -9.60 -21.53 -13.19
C GLU A 65 -8.62 -22.18 -12.20
N GLN A 66 -7.63 -22.93 -12.71
CA GLN A 66 -6.58 -23.52 -11.87
C GLN A 66 -5.71 -22.45 -11.21
N LYS A 67 -5.38 -21.38 -11.93
CA LYS A 67 -4.61 -20.25 -11.39
C LYS A 67 -5.37 -19.52 -10.29
N GLU A 68 -6.67 -19.25 -10.48
CA GLU A 68 -7.51 -18.65 -9.44
C GLU A 68 -7.58 -19.55 -8.19
N ALA A 69 -7.82 -20.86 -8.37
CA ALA A 69 -7.84 -21.80 -7.26
C ALA A 69 -6.50 -21.90 -6.52
N LEU A 70 -5.38 -21.72 -7.22
CA LEU A 70 -4.04 -21.68 -6.62
C LEU A 70 -3.82 -20.39 -5.80
N LYS A 71 -4.27 -19.24 -6.27
CA LYS A 71 -4.18 -17.97 -5.50
C LYS A 71 -4.89 -18.11 -4.16
N GLU A 72 -6.09 -18.71 -4.15
CA GLU A 72 -6.85 -18.96 -2.91
C GLU A 72 -6.12 -19.88 -1.90
N LYS A 73 -5.24 -20.76 -2.38
CA LYS A 73 -4.41 -21.64 -1.54
C LYS A 73 -3.10 -20.96 -1.11
N ILE A 74 -2.50 -20.14 -1.99
CA ILE A 74 -1.22 -19.48 -1.76
C ILE A 74 -1.39 -18.29 -0.80
N ALA A 75 -2.47 -17.52 -0.94
CA ALA A 75 -2.68 -16.32 -0.14
C ALA A 75 -2.65 -16.56 1.38
N PRO A 76 -3.34 -17.59 1.94
CA PRO A 76 -3.24 -17.90 3.37
C PRO A 76 -1.82 -18.25 3.83
N ASP A 77 -1.06 -18.97 3.02
CA ASP A 77 0.32 -19.32 3.32
C ASP A 77 1.21 -18.06 3.35
N VAL A 78 1.08 -17.18 2.35
CA VAL A 78 1.81 -15.91 2.30
C VAL A 78 1.47 -15.06 3.51
N LYS A 79 0.18 -14.87 3.84
CA LYS A 79 -0.28 -14.12 5.02
C LYS A 79 0.38 -14.65 6.30
N LYS A 80 0.31 -15.96 6.52
CA LYS A 80 0.91 -16.61 7.70
C LYS A 80 2.41 -16.38 7.80
N ILE A 81 3.13 -16.54 6.68
CA ILE A 81 4.59 -16.36 6.64
C ILE A 81 4.96 -14.91 6.95
N VAL A 82 4.27 -13.93 6.36
CA VAL A 82 4.51 -12.52 6.60
C VAL A 82 4.29 -12.17 8.07
N ILE A 83 3.14 -12.56 8.63
CA ILE A 83 2.79 -12.29 10.03
C ILE A 83 3.84 -12.89 10.99
N GLU A 84 4.27 -14.12 10.75
CA GLU A 84 5.29 -14.79 11.57
C GLU A 84 6.65 -14.06 11.47
N GLN A 85 7.08 -13.71 10.26
CA GLN A 85 8.35 -13.00 10.06
C GLN A 85 8.34 -11.60 10.68
N VAL A 86 7.26 -10.84 10.52
CA VAL A 86 7.13 -9.51 11.11
C VAL A 86 7.16 -9.59 12.64
N ARG A 87 6.48 -10.57 13.24
CA ARG A 87 6.48 -10.77 14.70
C ARG A 87 7.83 -11.19 15.26
N THR A 88 8.61 -11.95 14.50
CA THR A 88 9.91 -12.50 14.97
C THR A 88 11.09 -11.60 14.66
N GLN A 89 11.06 -10.88 13.53
CA GLN A 89 12.18 -10.07 13.05
C GLN A 89 11.95 -8.57 13.22
N GLY A 90 10.70 -8.16 13.48
CA GLY A 90 10.28 -6.76 13.45
C GLY A 90 10.19 -6.20 12.04
N LEU A 91 9.76 -4.96 11.94
CA LEU A 91 9.72 -4.16 10.73
C LEU A 91 9.95 -2.71 11.13
N LYS A 92 10.75 -1.96 10.37
CA LYS A 92 10.99 -0.56 10.67
C LYS A 92 9.98 0.33 9.95
N ALA A 93 9.69 1.46 10.57
CA ALA A 93 8.94 2.53 9.93
C ALA A 93 9.83 3.33 8.99
N GLU A 94 9.23 3.89 7.94
CA GLU A 94 9.87 4.94 7.14
C GLU A 94 10.04 6.23 7.95
N PRO A 95 11.05 7.09 7.60
CA PRO A 95 11.36 8.29 8.35
C PRO A 95 10.15 9.21 8.54
N GLY A 96 9.80 9.46 9.79
CA GLY A 96 8.71 10.36 10.21
C GLY A 96 7.31 9.77 10.15
N ALA A 97 7.11 8.59 9.58
CA ALA A 97 5.76 8.03 9.42
C ALA A 97 5.00 7.88 10.75
N PRO A 98 5.54 7.26 11.82
CA PRO A 98 4.81 7.15 13.09
C PRO A 98 4.46 8.51 13.70
N GLN A 99 5.38 9.47 13.64
CA GLN A 99 5.20 10.81 14.20
C GLN A 99 4.12 11.59 13.44
N LEU A 100 4.12 11.48 12.11
CA LEU A 100 3.08 12.10 11.29
C LEU A 100 1.71 11.50 11.57
N ILE A 101 1.59 10.17 11.59
CA ILE A 101 0.31 9.51 11.86
C ILE A 101 -0.22 9.88 13.25
N GLN A 102 0.63 9.85 14.27
CA GLN A 102 0.25 10.29 15.60
C GLN A 102 -0.23 11.75 15.59
N LYS A 103 0.49 12.64 14.89
CA LYS A 103 0.11 14.07 14.79
C LYS A 103 -1.23 14.26 14.10
N LEU A 104 -1.52 13.52 13.02
CA LEU A 104 -2.81 13.58 12.34
C LEU A 104 -3.96 13.17 13.29
N VAL A 105 -3.81 12.06 14.00
CA VAL A 105 -4.79 11.58 14.97
C VAL A 105 -5.03 12.60 16.10
N GLU A 106 -3.96 13.19 16.66
CA GLU A 106 -4.05 14.26 17.67
C GLU A 106 -4.82 15.49 17.19
N LEU A 107 -4.74 15.80 15.89
CA LEU A 107 -5.47 16.90 15.25
C LEU A 107 -6.89 16.52 14.81
N GLY A 108 -7.35 15.30 15.07
CA GLY A 108 -8.65 14.79 14.63
C GLY A 108 -8.73 14.53 13.13
N ILE A 109 -7.58 14.40 12.45
CA ILE A 109 -7.49 14.06 11.03
C ILE A 109 -7.32 12.55 10.94
N THR A 110 -8.30 11.87 10.37
CA THR A 110 -8.29 10.40 10.24
C THR A 110 -7.57 9.98 8.97
N PRO A 111 -6.42 9.30 9.04
CA PRO A 111 -5.77 8.71 7.87
C PRO A 111 -6.45 7.40 7.46
N GLY A 112 -6.40 7.06 6.19
CA GLY A 112 -6.77 5.76 5.64
C GLY A 112 -5.59 5.09 4.95
N LEU A 113 -5.81 3.88 4.46
CA LEU A 113 -4.81 3.09 3.75
C LEU A 113 -5.21 2.84 2.29
N LEU A 114 -4.21 2.83 1.41
CA LEU A 114 -4.32 2.29 0.07
C LEU A 114 -3.07 1.47 -0.22
N THR A 115 -3.18 0.16 -0.09
CA THR A 115 -2.03 -0.72 -0.24
C THR A 115 -2.30 -1.90 -1.15
N GLY A 116 -1.26 -2.38 -1.82
CA GLY A 116 -1.29 -3.65 -2.53
C GLY A 116 -1.29 -4.86 -1.61
N ASN A 117 -1.02 -4.70 -0.33
CA ASN A 117 -0.99 -5.78 0.63
C ASN A 117 -2.39 -6.36 0.90
N MET A 118 -2.45 -7.65 1.16
CA MET A 118 -3.63 -8.30 1.69
C MET A 118 -3.94 -7.78 3.10
N GLU A 119 -5.23 -7.59 3.43
CA GLU A 119 -5.67 -6.88 4.65
C GLU A 119 -5.12 -7.49 5.94
N ASP A 120 -5.11 -8.83 6.06
CA ASP A 120 -4.69 -9.52 7.29
C ASP A 120 -3.24 -9.24 7.70
N ILE A 121 -2.36 -8.87 6.76
CA ILE A 121 -0.95 -8.57 7.07
C ILE A 121 -0.70 -7.11 7.44
N VAL A 122 -1.67 -6.25 7.22
CA VAL A 122 -1.55 -4.80 7.42
C VAL A 122 -1.37 -4.45 8.90
N GLY A 123 -2.26 -4.92 9.77
CA GLY A 123 -2.18 -4.70 11.21
C GLY A 123 -0.82 -5.12 11.79
N PRO A 124 -0.40 -6.38 11.62
CA PRO A 124 0.91 -6.84 12.08
C PRO A 124 2.10 -6.01 11.59
N LYS A 125 2.08 -5.53 10.32
CA LYS A 125 3.14 -4.69 9.78
C LYS A 125 3.17 -3.31 10.43
N LEU A 126 2.01 -2.67 10.60
CA LEU A 126 1.89 -1.37 11.28
C LEU A 126 2.35 -1.45 12.74
N GLU A 127 1.89 -2.45 13.48
CA GLU A 127 2.24 -2.67 14.88
C GLU A 127 3.74 -2.86 15.06
N ALA A 128 4.38 -3.67 14.21
CA ALA A 128 5.82 -3.87 14.24
C ALA A 128 6.63 -2.59 13.94
N ALA A 129 6.04 -1.67 13.18
CA ALA A 129 6.61 -0.36 12.86
C ALA A 129 6.21 0.75 13.85
N GLY A 130 5.53 0.40 14.95
CA GLY A 130 5.14 1.35 16.02
C GLY A 130 3.91 2.20 15.72
N MET A 131 3.07 1.77 14.77
CA MET A 131 1.79 2.40 14.44
C MET A 131 0.64 1.46 14.80
N LYS A 132 -0.57 2.00 15.02
CA LYS A 132 -1.75 1.22 15.38
C LYS A 132 -2.65 1.03 14.17
N ARG A 133 -3.20 -0.19 14.00
CA ARG A 133 -4.16 -0.46 12.91
C ARG A 133 -5.43 0.38 13.06
N GLU A 134 -5.83 0.67 14.30
CA GLU A 134 -7.01 1.45 14.65
C GLU A 134 -6.92 2.92 14.20
N ASP A 135 -5.72 3.46 14.02
CA ASP A 135 -5.51 4.81 13.52
C ASP A 135 -5.94 4.97 12.04
N PHE A 136 -6.15 3.85 11.32
CA PHE A 136 -6.53 3.79 9.92
C PHE A 136 -7.87 3.07 9.72
N PRO A 137 -9.00 3.66 10.08
CA PRO A 137 -10.29 2.96 10.12
C PRO A 137 -10.91 2.68 8.76
N TYR A 138 -10.38 3.26 7.69
CA TYR A 138 -10.84 3.00 6.32
C TYR A 138 -9.65 2.71 5.39
N GLY A 139 -9.92 2.01 4.28
CA GLY A 139 -8.86 1.72 3.31
C GLY A 139 -9.29 0.79 2.20
N GLY A 140 -8.33 0.55 1.30
CA GLY A 140 -8.39 -0.43 0.22
C GLY A 140 -7.14 -1.31 0.22
N PHE A 141 -7.36 -2.61 0.08
CA PHE A 141 -6.36 -3.65 0.23
C PHE A 141 -6.27 -4.51 -1.03
N GLY A 142 -5.19 -5.26 -1.17
CA GLY A 142 -4.89 -6.03 -2.37
C GLY A 142 -5.66 -7.35 -2.51
N ASP A 143 -6.45 -7.75 -1.50
CA ASP A 143 -7.25 -8.97 -1.57
C ASP A 143 -8.22 -8.93 -2.76
N HIS A 144 -8.16 -9.94 -3.62
CA HIS A 144 -9.01 -10.06 -4.82
C HIS A 144 -9.03 -8.79 -5.70
N CYS A 145 -7.92 -8.06 -5.75
CA CYS A 145 -7.74 -6.89 -6.60
C CYS A 145 -6.73 -7.20 -7.70
N PRO A 146 -7.15 -7.52 -8.93
CA PRO A 146 -6.25 -7.77 -10.06
C PRO A 146 -5.39 -6.56 -10.43
N LYS A 147 -5.85 -5.35 -10.07
CA LYS A 147 -5.12 -4.10 -10.31
C LYS A 147 -5.20 -3.18 -9.11
N ARG A 148 -4.17 -2.34 -8.93
CA ARG A 148 -4.14 -1.36 -7.83
C ARG A 148 -5.32 -0.37 -7.86
N VAL A 149 -5.83 -0.02 -9.02
CA VAL A 149 -7.03 0.83 -9.16
C VAL A 149 -8.28 0.21 -8.54
N ASP A 150 -8.37 -1.12 -8.48
CA ASP A 150 -9.50 -1.79 -7.83
C ASP A 150 -9.43 -1.59 -6.31
N ALA A 151 -8.22 -1.67 -5.72
CA ALA A 151 -8.00 -1.33 -4.31
C ALA A 151 -8.31 0.15 -4.03
N ALA A 152 -7.93 1.08 -4.92
CA ALA A 152 -8.24 2.49 -4.76
C ALA A 152 -9.75 2.77 -4.78
N ASN A 153 -10.49 2.12 -5.67
CA ASN A 153 -11.95 2.22 -5.70
C ASN A 153 -12.59 1.64 -4.42
N LYS A 154 -12.03 0.57 -3.85
CA LYS A 154 -12.44 0.05 -2.54
C LYS A 154 -12.13 1.05 -1.43
N ALA A 155 -10.94 1.68 -1.46
CA ALA A 155 -10.53 2.68 -0.48
C ALA A 155 -11.49 3.88 -0.46
N LEU A 156 -11.86 4.42 -1.62
CA LEU A 156 -12.82 5.53 -1.72
C LEU A 156 -14.18 5.13 -1.12
N ARG A 157 -14.73 3.97 -1.49
CA ARG A 157 -16.00 3.48 -0.90
C ARG A 157 -15.91 3.26 0.61
N SER A 158 -14.75 2.77 1.10
CA SER A 158 -14.52 2.60 2.53
C SER A 158 -14.49 3.94 3.27
N ALA A 159 -13.88 4.98 2.67
CA ALA A 159 -13.89 6.33 3.20
C ALA A 159 -15.31 6.93 3.22
N GLU A 160 -16.08 6.76 2.13
CA GLU A 160 -17.50 7.19 2.08
C GLU A 160 -18.34 6.56 3.20
N ALA A 161 -18.14 5.26 3.43
CA ALA A 161 -18.83 4.56 4.52
C ALA A 161 -18.40 5.07 5.91
N TRP A 162 -17.09 5.37 6.09
CA TRP A 162 -16.57 5.91 7.34
C TRP A 162 -17.08 7.32 7.64
N PHE A 163 -17.00 8.22 6.66
CA PHE A 163 -17.41 9.62 6.82
C PHE A 163 -18.93 9.82 6.73
N GLY A 164 -19.68 8.85 6.22
CA GLY A 164 -21.14 8.92 6.08
C GLY A 164 -21.63 9.82 4.93
N HIS A 165 -20.74 10.18 3.99
CA HIS A 165 -21.08 11.00 2.82
C HIS A 165 -20.18 10.62 1.63
N PRO A 166 -20.60 10.91 0.37
CA PRO A 166 -19.76 10.72 -0.81
C PRO A 166 -18.45 11.50 -0.72
N ILE A 167 -17.37 10.90 -1.21
CA ILE A 167 -16.06 11.55 -1.35
C ILE A 167 -15.86 11.92 -2.80
N ASP A 168 -15.70 13.21 -3.10
CA ASP A 168 -15.22 13.65 -4.41
C ASP A 168 -13.76 13.18 -4.58
N PRO A 169 -13.45 12.36 -5.58
CA PRO A 169 -12.07 11.89 -5.79
C PRO A 169 -11.05 13.01 -5.89
N THR A 170 -11.42 14.20 -6.42
CA THR A 170 -10.53 15.37 -6.50
C THR A 170 -10.17 15.94 -5.13
N ARG A 171 -10.91 15.55 -4.09
CA ARG A 171 -10.67 15.89 -2.68
C ARG A 171 -10.08 14.73 -1.89
N ALA A 172 -9.59 13.70 -2.58
CA ALA A 172 -8.79 12.63 -2.00
C ALA A 172 -7.31 12.85 -2.32
N LEU A 173 -6.43 12.52 -1.37
CA LEU A 173 -4.99 12.54 -1.53
C LEU A 173 -4.43 11.15 -1.30
N ILE A 174 -3.72 10.61 -2.29
CA ILE A 174 -2.96 9.37 -2.17
C ILE A 174 -1.50 9.72 -1.88
N ILE A 175 -0.92 9.08 -0.89
CA ILE A 175 0.47 9.27 -0.48
C ILE A 175 1.22 7.97 -0.75
N GLY A 176 2.27 8.00 -1.57
CA GLY A 176 3.00 6.79 -1.96
C GLY A 176 4.40 7.07 -2.49
N ASP A 177 5.19 6.00 -2.66
CA ASP A 177 6.61 6.05 -3.04
C ASP A 177 6.88 5.52 -4.46
N THR A 178 5.84 5.12 -5.21
CA THR A 178 6.02 4.47 -6.51
C THR A 178 5.32 5.19 -7.67
N PRO A 179 5.80 5.01 -8.92
CA PRO A 179 5.05 5.41 -10.11
C PRO A 179 3.63 4.82 -10.19
N ASN A 180 3.42 3.62 -9.61
CA ASN A 180 2.11 2.98 -9.57
C ASN A 180 1.12 3.72 -8.65
N ASP A 181 1.60 4.36 -7.57
CA ASP A 181 0.76 5.24 -6.73
C ASP A 181 0.28 6.45 -7.52
N ILE A 182 1.20 7.08 -8.25
CA ILE A 182 0.89 8.23 -9.10
C ILE A 182 -0.11 7.84 -10.20
N ALA A 183 0.14 6.73 -10.89
CA ALA A 183 -0.76 6.24 -11.94
C ALA A 183 -2.14 5.86 -11.38
N CYS A 184 -2.18 5.23 -10.21
CA CYS A 184 -3.40 4.85 -9.52
C CYS A 184 -4.22 6.08 -9.11
N ALA A 185 -3.58 7.11 -8.53
CA ALA A 185 -4.25 8.36 -8.18
C ALA A 185 -4.87 9.02 -9.41
N ARG A 186 -4.14 9.12 -10.51
CA ARG A 186 -4.65 9.65 -11.79
C ARG A 186 -5.85 8.86 -12.30
N ALA A 187 -5.80 7.53 -12.21
CA ALA A 187 -6.88 6.67 -12.70
C ALA A 187 -8.19 6.84 -11.94
N VAL A 188 -8.14 7.19 -10.65
CA VAL A 188 -9.34 7.45 -9.84
C VAL A 188 -9.69 8.94 -9.71
N GLY A 189 -8.88 9.83 -10.30
CA GLY A 189 -9.11 11.28 -10.24
C GLY A 189 -8.66 11.94 -8.94
N ALA A 190 -7.84 11.28 -8.12
CA ALA A 190 -7.29 11.80 -6.86
C ALA A 190 -6.00 12.60 -7.08
N ALA A 191 -5.69 13.48 -6.13
CA ALA A 191 -4.38 14.08 -6.03
C ALA A 191 -3.36 13.07 -5.48
N VAL A 192 -2.06 13.30 -5.75
CA VAL A 192 -0.99 12.43 -5.25
C VAL A 192 0.17 13.24 -4.66
N LEU A 193 0.57 12.83 -3.46
CA LEU A 193 1.83 13.22 -2.82
C LEU A 193 2.82 12.06 -2.93
N ALA A 194 3.92 12.28 -3.63
CA ALA A 194 4.99 11.30 -3.73
C ALA A 194 6.06 11.53 -2.64
N VAL A 195 6.62 10.41 -2.11
CA VAL A 195 7.75 10.41 -1.16
C VAL A 195 8.78 9.39 -1.64
N PRO A 196 10.04 9.79 -1.93
CA PRO A 196 11.08 8.89 -2.45
C PRO A 196 11.76 8.08 -1.33
N THR A 197 10.96 7.50 -0.43
CA THR A 197 11.44 6.71 0.72
C THR A 197 11.60 5.23 0.39
N GLY A 198 10.96 4.76 -0.68
CA GLY A 198 11.12 3.40 -1.18
C GLY A 198 12.27 3.24 -2.19
N ARG A 199 11.98 2.57 -3.31
CA ARG A 199 13.00 2.22 -4.33
C ARG A 199 13.27 3.29 -5.37
N PHE A 200 12.32 4.21 -5.57
CA PHE A 200 12.37 5.20 -6.63
C PHE A 200 13.00 6.49 -6.11
N SER A 201 13.90 7.07 -6.90
CA SER A 201 14.49 8.36 -6.58
C SER A 201 13.47 9.50 -6.77
N MET A 202 13.81 10.67 -6.24
CA MET A 202 13.03 11.89 -6.47
C MET A 202 12.90 12.21 -7.96
N GLU A 203 13.98 12.02 -8.73
CA GLU A 203 14.01 12.22 -10.17
C GLU A 203 13.09 11.26 -10.90
N ASP A 204 13.07 9.99 -10.49
CA ASP A 204 12.17 8.99 -11.09
C ASP A 204 10.71 9.38 -10.86
N LEU A 205 10.35 9.74 -9.63
CA LEU A 205 8.97 10.12 -9.29
C LEU A 205 8.52 11.40 -9.99
N LEU A 206 9.41 12.39 -10.13
CA LEU A 206 9.12 13.65 -10.85
C LEU A 206 8.75 13.43 -12.32
N GLN A 207 9.32 12.40 -12.99
CA GLN A 207 8.97 12.07 -14.38
C GLN A 207 7.49 11.70 -14.52
N HIS A 208 6.86 11.18 -13.46
CA HIS A 208 5.45 10.83 -13.40
C HIS A 208 4.53 11.97 -12.95
N LYS A 209 5.09 13.18 -12.71
CA LYS A 209 4.38 14.43 -12.42
C LYS A 209 3.39 14.29 -11.26
N PRO A 210 3.83 13.96 -10.03
CA PRO A 210 2.97 14.01 -8.86
C PRO A 210 2.51 15.47 -8.60
N ASP A 211 1.37 15.66 -7.89
CA ASP A 211 0.89 16.99 -7.53
C ASP A 211 1.76 17.62 -6.43
N PHE A 212 2.27 16.79 -5.54
CA PHE A 212 3.17 17.17 -4.46
C PHE A 212 4.31 16.16 -4.35
N LEU A 213 5.46 16.63 -3.89
CA LEU A 213 6.64 15.82 -3.65
C LEU A 213 7.31 16.30 -2.36
N LEU A 214 7.44 15.40 -1.39
CA LEU A 214 8.22 15.63 -0.17
C LEU A 214 9.42 14.68 -0.15
N LYS A 215 10.47 15.06 0.56
CA LYS A 215 11.65 14.20 0.74
C LYS A 215 11.29 12.91 1.52
N ASP A 216 10.53 13.08 2.59
CA ASP A 216 10.05 12.05 3.49
C ASP A 216 8.88 12.59 4.34
N LEU A 217 8.42 11.87 5.34
CA LEU A 217 7.34 12.26 6.24
C LEU A 217 7.83 12.83 7.58
N SER A 218 9.11 13.20 7.71
CA SER A 218 9.73 13.60 8.99
C SER A 218 9.30 14.97 9.49
N ASP A 219 8.79 15.85 8.61
CA ASP A 219 8.26 17.16 9.01
C ASP A 219 6.73 17.20 8.87
N PRO A 220 5.99 16.97 9.98
CA PRO A 220 4.52 17.02 9.95
C PRO A 220 3.97 18.39 9.54
N ASN A 221 4.69 19.50 9.77
CA ASN A 221 4.18 20.83 9.43
C ASN A 221 4.15 21.03 7.90
N VAL A 222 5.19 20.57 7.20
CA VAL A 222 5.23 20.62 5.74
C VAL A 222 4.11 19.73 5.15
N PHE A 223 3.85 18.57 5.72
CA PHE A 223 2.72 17.74 5.30
C PHE A 223 1.36 18.46 5.55
N LEU A 224 1.20 19.09 6.71
CA LEU A 224 -0.02 19.84 7.05
C LEU A 224 -0.25 21.03 6.09
N GLU A 225 0.81 21.70 5.64
CA GLU A 225 0.72 22.74 4.60
C GLU A 225 0.23 22.17 3.26
N VAL A 226 0.72 21.00 2.85
CA VAL A 226 0.26 20.31 1.62
C VAL A 226 -1.24 20.05 1.67
N ILE A 227 -1.75 19.55 2.79
CA ILE A 227 -3.18 19.27 2.94
C ILE A 227 -4.02 20.53 3.26
N GLY A 228 -3.39 21.71 3.39
CA GLY A 228 -4.06 22.98 3.69
C GLY A 228 -4.71 23.00 5.07
N TYR A 229 -4.05 22.43 6.07
CA TYR A 229 -4.51 22.48 7.46
C TYR A 229 -4.09 23.80 8.10
N GLY A 230 -5.06 24.56 8.63
CA GLY A 230 -4.81 25.85 9.29
C GLY A 230 -4.62 27.03 8.35
N SER A 231 -4.82 26.85 7.02
CA SER A 231 -4.81 27.94 6.03
C SER A 231 -6.21 28.51 5.79
#